data_5280703da91af4d43c623fdf2d489591
#
_entry.id   5280703da91af4d43c623fdf2d489591
#
_cell.length_a   1.000
_cell.length_b   1.000
_cell.length_c   1.000
_cell.angle_alpha   90.00
_cell.angle_beta   90.00
_cell.angle_gamma   90.00
#
_symmetry.space_group_name_H-M   'P 1'
#
loop_
_entity.id
_entity.type
_entity.pdbx_description
1 polymer ?
#
loop_
_entity_poly.entity_id
_entity_poly.type
_entity_poly.pdbx_seq_one_letter_code
_entity_poly.pdbx_strand_id
1 'polypeptide(L)'
;MTNKKYDYLIVGSGLFGATFAHLAHKQGKKCLVIDKRSHLGGNIYCENIEGIKVHKYGAHIFHTSNKKVWNFVNSIVEFNRYTNSPVANYKGKLYNLPFNMNTFYQMWGVTTPEEAQAKIDEQKAEAVARMKADGVTEPRNLEEQAKVLIGKDIYEKLIKGYTEKQWGRKCTE
;
A
#
# COMPACT_ATOMS: atom_id res chain seq x y z
N MET A 1 34.98 -32.30 -4.30
CA MET A 1 33.81 -31.39 -4.32
C MET A 1 32.61 -32.14 -3.73
N THR A 2 32.15 -31.75 -2.55
CA THR A 2 30.98 -32.40 -1.93
C THR A 2 29.75 -32.04 -2.72
N ASN A 3 29.12 -33.06 -3.35
CA ASN A 3 27.91 -32.90 -4.12
C ASN A 3 26.76 -32.57 -3.15
N LYS A 4 26.54 -31.28 -2.83
CA LYS A 4 25.48 -30.83 -1.95
C LYS A 4 24.16 -31.03 -2.67
N LYS A 5 23.37 -32.01 -2.26
CA LYS A 5 22.01 -32.21 -2.77
C LYS A 5 21.05 -31.33 -1.98
N TYR A 6 20.21 -30.59 -2.69
CA TYR A 6 19.08 -29.82 -2.16
C TYR A 6 17.78 -30.46 -2.61
N ASP A 7 16.76 -30.43 -1.74
CA ASP A 7 15.42 -30.90 -2.09
C ASP A 7 14.64 -29.83 -2.88
N TYR A 8 14.92 -28.55 -2.57
CA TYR A 8 14.23 -27.41 -3.22
C TYR A 8 15.21 -26.31 -3.58
N LEU A 9 14.99 -25.73 -4.77
CA LEU A 9 15.56 -24.45 -5.19
C LEU A 9 14.44 -23.40 -5.10
N ILE A 10 14.66 -22.36 -4.28
CA ILE A 10 13.68 -21.29 -4.04
C ILE A 10 14.24 -20.01 -4.64
N VAL A 11 13.55 -19.41 -5.58
CA VAL A 11 13.93 -18.16 -6.22
C VAL A 11 13.17 -17.00 -5.57
N GLY A 12 13.91 -16.14 -4.89
CA GLY A 12 13.39 -15.03 -4.11
C GLY A 12 13.34 -15.30 -2.61
N SER A 13 13.95 -14.39 -1.84
CA SER A 13 14.05 -14.44 -0.38
C SER A 13 13.03 -13.52 0.32
N GLY A 14 11.97 -13.12 -0.37
CA GLY A 14 10.83 -12.40 0.21
C GLY A 14 10.02 -13.30 1.16
N LEU A 15 8.93 -12.77 1.73
CA LEU A 15 8.12 -13.49 2.72
C LEU A 15 7.64 -14.86 2.23
N PHE A 16 7.26 -14.98 0.96
CA PHE A 16 6.81 -16.27 0.42
C PHE A 16 7.93 -17.31 0.43
N GLY A 17 9.07 -16.98 -0.19
CA GLY A 17 10.21 -17.91 -0.27
C GLY A 17 10.79 -18.26 1.11
N ALA A 18 10.89 -17.28 2.01
CA ALA A 18 11.34 -17.48 3.37
C ALA A 18 10.39 -18.39 4.17
N THR A 19 9.07 -18.19 4.05
CA THR A 19 8.06 -19.02 4.71
C THR A 19 8.11 -20.47 4.18
N PHE A 20 8.20 -20.64 2.87
CA PHE A 20 8.32 -21.97 2.27
C PHE A 20 9.59 -22.68 2.76
N ALA A 21 10.75 -22.00 2.72
CA ALA A 21 12.01 -22.55 3.19
C ALA A 21 11.95 -22.97 4.68
N HIS A 22 11.35 -22.12 5.53
CA HIS A 22 11.17 -22.39 6.95
C HIS A 22 10.31 -23.64 7.19
N LEU A 23 9.17 -23.76 6.51
CA LEU A 23 8.28 -24.90 6.65
C LEU A 23 8.88 -26.20 6.08
N ALA A 24 9.57 -26.12 4.95
CA ALA A 24 10.30 -27.24 4.38
C ALA A 24 11.43 -27.72 5.29
N HIS A 25 12.18 -26.79 5.87
CA HIS A 25 13.26 -27.10 6.84
C HIS A 25 12.71 -27.83 8.07
N LYS A 26 11.56 -27.41 8.60
CA LYS A 26 10.87 -28.11 9.71
C LYS A 26 10.51 -29.56 9.38
N GLN A 27 10.40 -29.90 8.09
CA GLN A 27 10.17 -31.26 7.60
C GLN A 27 11.48 -31.98 7.20
N GLY A 28 12.63 -31.47 7.63
CA GLY A 28 13.94 -32.06 7.33
C GLY A 28 14.44 -31.86 5.90
N LYS A 29 13.79 -31.01 5.10
CA LYS A 29 14.17 -30.72 3.72
C LYS A 29 15.31 -29.72 3.64
N LYS A 30 16.21 -29.89 2.68
CA LYS A 30 17.30 -28.97 2.39
C LYS A 30 16.89 -28.02 1.27
N CYS A 31 16.90 -26.71 1.56
CA CYS A 31 16.55 -25.68 0.60
C CYS A 31 17.78 -24.85 0.20
N LEU A 32 17.90 -24.54 -1.08
CA LEU A 32 18.76 -23.47 -1.60
C LEU A 32 17.88 -22.29 -1.97
N VAL A 33 18.11 -21.15 -1.30
CA VAL A 33 17.40 -19.90 -1.62
C VAL A 33 18.35 -18.98 -2.37
N ILE A 34 17.91 -18.49 -3.52
CA ILE A 34 18.64 -17.51 -4.32
C ILE A 34 17.80 -16.25 -4.51
N ASP A 35 18.45 -15.09 -4.53
CA ASP A 35 17.79 -13.80 -4.75
C ASP A 35 18.66 -12.94 -5.67
N LYS A 36 18.01 -12.07 -6.46
CA LYS A 36 18.70 -11.09 -7.31
C LYS A 36 19.23 -9.90 -6.52
N ARG A 37 18.68 -9.63 -5.34
CA ARG A 37 19.07 -8.53 -4.46
C ARG A 37 20.21 -8.96 -3.55
N SER A 38 21.01 -8.00 -3.10
CA SER A 38 22.11 -8.21 -2.16
C SER A 38 21.65 -8.38 -0.71
N HIS A 39 20.34 -8.35 -0.45
CA HIS A 39 19.74 -8.49 0.87
C HIS A 39 18.57 -9.48 0.87
N LEU A 40 18.24 -10.02 2.03
CA LEU A 40 17.07 -10.87 2.25
C LEU A 40 15.83 -10.02 2.54
N GLY A 41 14.64 -10.66 2.57
CA GLY A 41 13.37 -10.04 2.97
C GLY A 41 12.55 -9.45 1.83
N GLY A 42 13.12 -9.38 0.61
CA GLY A 42 12.35 -8.85 -0.53
C GLY A 42 11.87 -7.42 -0.29
N ASN A 43 10.58 -7.17 -0.50
CA ASN A 43 10.00 -5.82 -0.37
C ASN A 43 9.82 -5.36 1.08
N ILE A 44 9.88 -6.25 2.08
CA ILE A 44 9.79 -5.85 3.49
C ILE A 44 11.14 -5.46 4.09
N TYR A 45 12.20 -5.46 3.28
CA TYR A 45 13.54 -5.10 3.74
C TYR A 45 13.59 -3.65 4.24
N CYS A 46 14.17 -3.49 5.43
CA CYS A 46 14.43 -2.19 6.04
C CYS A 46 15.93 -2.02 6.28
N GLU A 47 16.42 -0.82 6.05
CA GLU A 47 17.76 -0.39 6.44
C GLU A 47 17.71 0.36 7.76
N ASN A 48 18.73 0.24 8.57
CA ASN A 48 18.91 1.08 9.76
C ASN A 48 19.89 2.20 9.38
N ILE A 49 19.37 3.41 9.23
CA ILE A 49 20.16 4.59 8.88
C ILE A 49 20.09 5.55 10.07
N GLU A 50 21.21 5.79 10.72
CA GLU A 50 21.32 6.68 11.90
C GLU A 50 20.28 6.37 13.00
N GLY A 51 20.00 5.09 13.23
CA GLY A 51 19.01 4.63 14.22
C GLY A 51 17.58 4.59 13.73
N ILE A 52 17.29 5.09 12.51
CA ILE A 52 15.96 5.11 11.91
C ILE A 52 15.76 3.87 11.04
N LYS A 53 14.61 3.19 11.21
CA LYS A 53 14.21 2.06 10.35
C LYS A 53 13.61 2.59 9.05
N VAL A 54 14.40 2.57 7.97
CA VAL A 54 13.99 3.03 6.65
C VAL A 54 13.44 1.87 5.83
N HIS A 55 12.18 1.94 5.48
CA HIS A 55 11.52 0.98 4.57
C HIS A 55 11.94 1.26 3.13
N LYS A 56 12.84 0.46 2.58
CA LYS A 56 13.46 0.73 1.26
C LYS A 56 12.48 0.66 0.08
N TYR A 57 11.44 -0.15 0.21
CA TYR A 57 10.47 -0.43 -0.87
C TYR A 57 9.04 0.01 -0.52
N GLY A 58 8.91 0.99 0.33
CA GLY A 58 7.64 1.47 0.85
C GLY A 58 7.27 0.87 2.20
N ALA A 59 6.34 1.51 2.90
CA ALA A 59 5.92 1.07 4.22
C ALA A 59 5.21 -0.30 4.16
N HIS A 60 5.65 -1.22 5.00
CA HIS A 60 5.05 -2.55 5.13
C HIS A 60 4.62 -2.75 6.58
N ILE A 61 3.32 -2.67 6.80
CA ILE A 61 2.70 -2.85 8.11
C ILE A 61 1.93 -4.14 8.08
N PHE A 62 2.27 -5.06 8.98
CA PHE A 62 1.59 -6.33 9.07
C PHE A 62 0.25 -6.18 9.79
N HIS A 63 -0.82 -6.65 9.15
CA HIS A 63 -2.13 -6.81 9.77
C HIS A 63 -2.82 -8.05 9.20
N THR A 64 -3.62 -8.72 10.01
CA THR A 64 -4.43 -9.86 9.59
C THR A 64 -5.57 -10.13 10.56
N SER A 65 -6.72 -10.54 10.05
CA SER A 65 -7.83 -11.10 10.83
C SER A 65 -7.72 -12.64 10.96
N ASN A 66 -6.79 -13.27 10.25
CA ASN A 66 -6.61 -14.71 10.28
C ASN A 66 -5.75 -15.13 11.48
N LYS A 67 -6.38 -15.74 12.47
CA LYS A 67 -5.72 -16.20 13.70
C LYS A 67 -4.56 -17.19 13.45
N LYS A 68 -4.66 -18.06 12.42
CA LYS A 68 -3.57 -19.01 12.11
C LYS A 68 -2.34 -18.26 11.61
N VAL A 69 -2.53 -17.27 10.73
CA VAL A 69 -1.44 -16.42 10.23
C VAL A 69 -0.84 -15.60 11.36
N TRP A 70 -1.68 -14.97 12.19
CA TRP A 70 -1.24 -14.20 13.36
C TRP A 70 -0.36 -15.04 14.30
N ASN A 71 -0.84 -16.22 14.69
CA ASN A 71 -0.10 -17.10 15.58
C ASN A 71 1.20 -17.61 14.96
N PHE A 72 1.19 -17.90 13.66
CA PHE A 72 2.40 -18.33 12.95
C PHE A 72 3.48 -17.26 12.96
N VAL A 73 3.18 -16.02 12.59
CA VAL A 73 4.18 -14.95 12.55
C VAL A 73 4.68 -14.57 13.95
N ASN A 74 3.79 -14.54 14.95
CA ASN A 74 4.18 -14.26 16.34
C ASN A 74 4.98 -15.41 16.99
N SER A 75 4.93 -16.62 16.42
CA SER A 75 5.83 -17.70 16.86
C SER A 75 7.29 -17.51 16.39
N ILE A 76 7.53 -16.60 15.47
CA ILE A 76 8.84 -16.32 14.89
C ILE A 76 9.42 -15.00 15.42
N VAL A 77 8.57 -13.95 15.49
CA VAL A 77 8.97 -12.61 15.92
C VAL A 77 7.83 -11.91 16.64
N GLU A 78 8.15 -11.16 17.68
CA GLU A 78 7.19 -10.31 18.37
C GLU A 78 6.93 -9.03 17.56
N PHE A 79 5.64 -8.66 17.44
CA PHE A 79 5.22 -7.42 16.79
C PHE A 79 4.91 -6.35 17.83
N ASN A 80 5.38 -5.13 17.57
CA ASN A 80 4.97 -3.97 18.37
C ASN A 80 3.55 -3.53 17.99
N ARG A 81 2.90 -2.76 18.89
CA ARG A 81 1.57 -2.16 18.62
C ARG A 81 1.73 -0.84 17.86
N TYR A 82 2.28 -0.92 16.66
CA TYR A 82 2.47 0.27 15.85
C TYR A 82 1.14 0.83 15.35
N THR A 83 0.88 2.11 15.64
CA THR A 83 -0.26 2.83 15.10
C THR A 83 0.17 3.55 13.83
N ASN A 84 -0.36 3.11 12.69
CA ASN A 84 -0.06 3.73 11.42
C ASN A 84 -0.89 5.01 11.24
N SER A 85 -0.21 6.15 11.20
CA SER A 85 -0.83 7.46 10.98
C SER A 85 -0.04 8.21 9.89
N PRO A 86 -0.20 7.81 8.61
CA PRO A 86 0.50 8.44 7.52
C PRO A 86 -0.01 9.87 7.28
N VAL A 87 0.88 10.68 6.72
CA VAL A 87 0.58 12.05 6.31
C VAL A 87 0.98 12.22 4.86
N ALA A 88 0.06 12.69 4.03
CA ALA A 88 0.35 13.06 2.65
C ALA A 88 0.85 14.49 2.57
N ASN A 89 1.91 14.71 1.82
CA ASN A 89 2.38 16.04 1.46
C ASN A 89 2.04 16.31 -0.01
N TYR A 90 1.12 17.24 -0.25
CA TYR A 90 0.79 17.71 -1.58
C TYR A 90 1.16 19.17 -1.73
N LYS A 91 2.21 19.44 -2.49
CA LYS A 91 2.72 20.79 -2.78
C LYS A 91 2.94 21.64 -1.49
N GLY A 92 3.51 21.05 -0.46
CA GLY A 92 3.79 21.68 0.82
C GLY A 92 2.63 21.69 1.81
N LYS A 93 1.42 21.30 1.42
CA LYS A 93 0.28 21.14 2.34
C LYS A 93 0.22 19.69 2.85
N LEU A 94 0.00 19.54 4.15
CA LEU A 94 -0.08 18.24 4.81
C LEU A 94 -1.53 17.84 5.01
N TYR A 95 -1.81 16.54 4.77
CA TYR A 95 -3.13 15.94 4.92
C TYR A 95 -3.03 14.63 5.69
N ASN A 96 -3.88 14.43 6.68
CA ASN A 96 -3.95 13.16 7.41
C ASN A 96 -4.49 12.03 6.54
N LEU A 97 -3.95 10.83 6.72
CA LEU A 97 -4.41 9.60 6.09
C LEU A 97 -4.61 8.49 7.15
N PRO A 98 -5.52 7.52 6.91
CA PRO A 98 -6.55 7.52 5.85
C PRO A 98 -7.46 8.74 5.94
N PHE A 99 -8.24 9.00 4.90
CA PHE A 99 -9.17 10.14 4.88
C PHE A 99 -10.07 10.14 6.10
N ASN A 100 -10.13 11.26 6.79
CA ASN A 100 -10.94 11.46 7.98
C ASN A 100 -11.33 12.94 8.08
N MET A 101 -12.05 13.34 9.13
CA MET A 101 -12.49 14.71 9.29
C MET A 101 -11.33 15.73 9.33
N ASN A 102 -10.16 15.35 9.87
CA ASN A 102 -8.98 16.23 9.82
C ASN A 102 -8.53 16.48 8.37
N THR A 103 -8.57 15.42 7.53
CA THR A 103 -8.25 15.56 6.10
C THR A 103 -9.20 16.53 5.41
N PHE A 104 -10.50 16.42 5.68
CA PHE A 104 -11.52 17.26 5.06
C PHE A 104 -11.46 18.69 5.58
N TYR A 105 -11.19 18.87 6.87
CA TYR A 105 -10.93 20.19 7.44
C TYR A 105 -9.68 20.84 6.79
N GLN A 106 -8.58 20.11 6.67
CA GLN A 106 -7.36 20.59 6.02
C GLN A 106 -7.56 20.94 4.54
N MET A 107 -8.48 20.26 3.87
CA MET A 107 -8.74 20.41 2.45
C MET A 107 -9.75 21.53 2.14
N TRP A 108 -10.85 21.58 2.90
CA TRP A 108 -12.01 22.41 2.62
C TRP A 108 -12.44 23.33 3.78
N GLY A 109 -11.88 23.18 4.98
CA GLY A 109 -12.27 23.93 6.17
C GLY A 109 -13.60 23.49 6.79
N VAL A 110 -14.16 22.35 6.36
CA VAL A 110 -15.40 21.80 6.89
C VAL A 110 -15.20 21.20 8.29
N THR A 111 -16.20 21.30 9.13
CA THR A 111 -16.13 20.91 10.55
C THR A 111 -17.06 19.75 10.91
N THR A 112 -18.04 19.45 10.06
CA THR A 112 -18.98 18.34 10.28
C THR A 112 -18.93 17.29 9.17
N PRO A 113 -19.31 16.04 9.46
CA PRO A 113 -19.41 14.99 8.43
C PRO A 113 -20.37 15.35 7.30
N GLU A 114 -21.47 16.03 7.61
CA GLU A 114 -22.50 16.46 6.65
C GLU A 114 -21.93 17.46 5.65
N GLU A 115 -21.15 18.45 6.12
CA GLU A 115 -20.47 19.41 5.27
C GLU A 115 -19.43 18.73 4.36
N ALA A 116 -18.68 17.77 4.91
CA ALA A 116 -17.70 17.01 4.15
C ALA A 116 -18.38 16.16 3.06
N GLN A 117 -19.47 15.48 3.42
CA GLN A 117 -20.26 14.69 2.47
C GLN A 117 -20.85 15.55 1.37
N ALA A 118 -21.40 16.72 1.69
CA ALA A 118 -21.92 17.66 0.71
C ALA A 118 -20.85 18.09 -0.31
N LYS A 119 -19.62 18.35 0.15
CA LYS A 119 -18.48 18.67 -0.74
C LYS A 119 -18.11 17.51 -1.65
N ILE A 120 -18.11 16.30 -1.12
CA ILE A 120 -17.86 15.09 -1.92
C ILE A 120 -18.95 14.92 -2.98
N ASP A 121 -20.21 15.02 -2.59
CA ASP A 121 -21.36 14.80 -3.48
C ASP A 121 -21.46 15.88 -4.57
N GLU A 122 -21.16 17.14 -4.26
CA GLU A 122 -21.03 18.23 -5.23
C GLU A 122 -20.03 17.83 -6.34
N GLN A 123 -18.81 17.46 -5.96
CA GLN A 123 -17.75 17.12 -6.92
C GLN A 123 -18.00 15.81 -7.68
N LYS A 124 -18.67 14.84 -7.04
CA LYS A 124 -19.13 13.61 -7.73
C LYS A 124 -20.18 13.94 -8.79
N ALA A 125 -21.15 14.79 -8.46
CA ALA A 125 -22.17 15.21 -9.40
C ALA A 125 -21.57 15.95 -10.60
N GLU A 126 -20.59 16.83 -10.38
CA GLU A 126 -19.84 17.49 -11.46
C GLU A 126 -19.13 16.48 -12.36
N ALA A 127 -18.47 15.49 -11.77
CA ALA A 127 -17.75 14.45 -12.52
C ALA A 127 -18.72 13.63 -13.39
N VAL A 128 -19.85 13.20 -12.83
CA VAL A 128 -20.89 12.46 -13.56
C VAL A 128 -21.50 13.32 -14.68
N ALA A 129 -21.79 14.59 -14.42
CA ALA A 129 -22.35 15.50 -15.43
C ALA A 129 -21.38 15.68 -16.61
N ARG A 130 -20.08 15.83 -16.32
CA ARG A 130 -19.04 15.94 -17.34
C ARG A 130 -18.95 14.68 -18.19
N MET A 131 -18.90 13.50 -17.54
CA MET A 131 -18.87 12.23 -18.28
C MET A 131 -20.08 12.08 -19.22
N LYS A 132 -21.28 12.43 -18.76
CA LYS A 132 -22.50 12.40 -19.59
C LYS A 132 -22.41 13.36 -20.77
N ALA A 133 -21.88 14.56 -20.57
CA ALA A 133 -21.67 15.53 -21.64
C ALA A 133 -20.68 15.01 -22.71
N ASP A 134 -19.69 14.23 -22.28
CA ASP A 134 -18.71 13.57 -23.17
C ASP A 134 -19.25 12.25 -23.78
N GLY A 135 -20.53 11.90 -23.57
CA GLY A 135 -21.16 10.68 -24.05
C GLY A 135 -20.67 9.40 -23.34
N VAL A 136 -20.09 9.53 -22.17
CA VAL A 136 -19.51 8.42 -21.39
C VAL A 136 -20.52 8.01 -20.31
N THR A 137 -20.94 6.75 -20.32
CA THR A 137 -21.93 6.20 -19.37
C THR A 137 -21.27 5.54 -18.16
N GLU A 138 -20.07 4.98 -18.32
CA GLU A 138 -19.31 4.32 -17.27
C GLU A 138 -17.85 4.79 -17.27
N PRO A 139 -17.19 4.89 -16.10
CA PRO A 139 -15.77 5.26 -16.03
C PRO A 139 -14.89 4.31 -16.82
N ARG A 140 -14.02 4.85 -17.66
CA ARG A 140 -13.14 4.10 -18.56
C ARG A 140 -11.75 3.82 -17.96
N ASN A 141 -11.38 4.59 -16.93
CA ASN A 141 -10.06 4.56 -16.31
C ASN A 141 -10.13 4.95 -14.84
N LEU A 142 -8.98 4.85 -14.14
CA LEU A 142 -8.92 5.15 -12.72
C LEU A 142 -9.25 6.62 -12.40
N GLU A 143 -8.86 7.57 -13.24
CA GLU A 143 -9.16 8.99 -13.02
C GLU A 143 -10.66 9.26 -13.00
N GLU A 144 -11.40 8.76 -14.01
CA GLU A 144 -12.84 8.91 -14.09
C GLU A 144 -13.53 8.19 -12.91
N GLN A 145 -13.10 6.94 -12.63
CA GLN A 145 -13.64 6.16 -11.52
C GLN A 145 -13.44 6.85 -10.18
N ALA A 146 -12.25 7.37 -9.92
CA ALA A 146 -11.96 8.06 -8.66
C ALA A 146 -12.79 9.35 -8.53
N LYS A 147 -12.90 10.16 -9.58
CA LYS A 147 -13.68 11.40 -9.54
C LYS A 147 -15.17 11.18 -9.27
N VAL A 148 -15.77 10.13 -9.82
CA VAL A 148 -17.19 9.81 -9.54
C VAL A 148 -17.40 9.15 -8.17
N LEU A 149 -16.37 8.56 -7.57
CA LEU A 149 -16.48 7.95 -6.24
C LEU A 149 -16.18 8.91 -5.09
N ILE A 150 -15.14 9.73 -5.21
CA ILE A 150 -14.58 10.51 -4.10
C ILE A 150 -14.39 11.99 -4.42
N GLY A 151 -14.71 12.42 -5.63
CA GLY A 151 -14.57 13.79 -6.08
C GLY A 151 -13.13 14.14 -6.57
N LYS A 152 -13.05 15.31 -7.22
CA LYS A 152 -11.85 15.80 -7.89
C LYS A 152 -10.71 16.09 -6.90
N ASP A 153 -11.02 16.77 -5.80
CA ASP A 153 -9.99 17.27 -4.87
C ASP A 153 -9.22 16.14 -4.18
N ILE A 154 -9.94 15.12 -3.70
CA ILE A 154 -9.31 13.95 -3.06
C ILE A 154 -8.48 13.20 -4.11
N TYR A 155 -9.03 12.99 -5.30
CA TYR A 155 -8.31 12.34 -6.38
C TYR A 155 -7.01 13.07 -6.73
N GLU A 156 -7.07 14.37 -7.03
CA GLU A 156 -5.91 15.11 -7.50
C GLU A 156 -4.82 15.27 -6.43
N LYS A 157 -5.22 15.50 -5.17
CA LYS A 157 -4.29 15.80 -4.09
C LYS A 157 -3.70 14.53 -3.44
N LEU A 158 -4.48 13.46 -3.34
CA LEU A 158 -4.11 12.32 -2.48
C LEU A 158 -4.00 10.97 -3.22
N ILE A 159 -4.58 10.83 -4.40
CA ILE A 159 -4.60 9.56 -5.15
C ILE A 159 -3.70 9.61 -6.38
N LYS A 160 -3.91 10.57 -7.26
CA LYS A 160 -3.28 10.64 -8.58
C LYS A 160 -1.76 10.45 -8.52
N GLY A 161 -1.06 11.33 -7.83
CA GLY A 161 0.40 11.35 -7.83
C GLY A 161 1.02 10.09 -7.24
N TYR A 162 0.42 9.57 -6.17
CA TYR A 162 0.84 8.31 -5.56
C TYR A 162 0.65 7.13 -6.51
N THR A 163 -0.53 7.04 -7.12
CA THR A 163 -0.88 5.92 -8.01
C THR A 163 -0.02 5.93 -9.28
N GLU A 164 0.13 7.08 -9.93
CA GLU A 164 0.97 7.22 -11.12
C GLU A 164 2.43 6.85 -10.84
N LYS A 165 2.97 7.28 -9.69
CA LYS A 165 4.31 6.90 -9.25
C LYS A 165 4.44 5.39 -9.02
N GLN A 166 3.43 4.77 -8.39
CA GLN A 166 3.46 3.35 -8.03
C GLN A 166 3.33 2.45 -9.25
N TRP A 167 2.50 2.84 -10.22
CA TRP A 167 2.19 2.04 -11.40
C TRP A 167 3.08 2.36 -12.60
N GLY A 168 3.79 3.51 -12.57
CA GLY A 168 4.66 3.97 -13.65
C GLY A 168 3.91 4.38 -14.92
N ARG A 169 2.61 4.68 -14.79
CA ARG A 169 1.73 5.13 -15.89
C ARG A 169 0.68 6.10 -15.37
N LYS A 170 0.03 6.82 -16.30
CA LYS A 170 -1.03 7.79 -15.96
C LYS A 170 -2.32 7.10 -15.51
N CYS A 171 -3.08 7.77 -14.64
CA CYS A 171 -4.39 7.29 -14.19
C CYS A 171 -5.45 7.30 -15.30
N THR A 172 -5.16 7.90 -16.45
CA THR A 172 -6.00 7.92 -17.66
C THR A 172 -5.79 6.73 -18.57
N GLU A 173 -4.80 5.89 -18.29
CA GLU A 173 -4.45 4.66 -19.02
C GLU A 173 -4.95 3.41 -18.25
#